data_075364ae7499cbd852da8bce26616062
#
_entry.id   075364ae7499cbd852da8bce26616062
#
_cell.length_a   1.000
_cell.length_b   1.000
_cell.length_c   1.000
_cell.angle_alpha   90.00
_cell.angle_beta   90.00
_cell.angle_gamma   90.00
#
_symmetry.space_group_name_H-M   'P 1'
#
loop_
_entity.id
_entity.type
_entity.pdbx_description
1 polymer ?
#
loop_
_entity_poly.entity_id
_entity_poly.type
_entity_poly.pdbx_seq_one_letter_code
_entity_poly.pdbx_strand_id
1 'polypeptide(L)'
;GEDGKPHGVAGVCTDITEQKQLEEELRRANRIEAMGHLAAGIAHEINTPIQYIGGNLEFLDDSFTDLRIALDAYRTLLADASSGPVSAERIAEIRTIVANTDIDFIVEEAPRASSQALDGVKRVSEIVRAMKEFSHPGSGSRVLMDLNQAIRSTTTVARNEWKYVAELVTELDPELPMVACLPGEVNQA
;
A
#
# COMPACT_ATOMS: atom_id res chain seq x y z
N GLY A 1 -7.93 -66.92 -5.49
CA GLY A 1 -8.03 -68.28 -6.04
C GLY A 1 -7.15 -69.21 -5.22
N GLU A 2 -7.30 -70.46 -5.32
CA GLU A 2 -6.54 -71.53 -4.59
C GLU A 2 -5.02 -71.50 -4.94
N ASP A 3 -4.64 -70.88 -6.04
CA ASP A 3 -3.26 -70.74 -6.53
C ASP A 3 -2.56 -69.42 -6.08
N GLY A 4 -3.17 -68.67 -5.22
CA GLY A 4 -2.60 -67.41 -4.66
C GLY A 4 -2.46 -66.28 -5.67
N LYS A 5 -2.95 -66.41 -6.90
CA LYS A 5 -2.91 -65.36 -7.91
C LYS A 5 -4.23 -64.59 -7.96
N PRO A 6 -4.18 -63.25 -8.09
CA PRO A 6 -5.41 -62.49 -8.25
C PRO A 6 -6.07 -62.79 -9.61
N HIS A 7 -7.32 -63.24 -9.61
CA HIS A 7 -8.11 -63.53 -10.80
C HIS A 7 -8.91 -62.36 -11.35
N GLY A 8 -8.91 -61.24 -10.65
CA GLY A 8 -9.60 -60.04 -11.09
C GLY A 8 -9.39 -58.88 -10.12
N VAL A 9 -9.59 -57.68 -10.62
CA VAL A 9 -9.61 -56.44 -9.83
C VAL A 9 -11.01 -55.84 -9.98
N ALA A 10 -11.66 -55.56 -8.85
CA ALA A 10 -12.90 -54.78 -8.82
C ALA A 10 -12.60 -53.38 -8.34
N GLY A 11 -13.12 -52.37 -9.03
CA GLY A 11 -12.98 -50.97 -8.66
C GLY A 11 -14.37 -50.33 -8.60
N VAL A 12 -14.52 -49.38 -7.67
CA VAL A 12 -15.70 -48.50 -7.58
C VAL A 12 -15.26 -47.10 -7.98
N CYS A 13 -15.97 -46.50 -8.93
CA CYS A 13 -15.78 -45.09 -9.30
C CYS A 13 -16.98 -44.32 -8.80
N THR A 14 -16.68 -43.19 -8.11
CA THR A 14 -17.69 -42.22 -7.66
C THR A 14 -17.45 -40.92 -8.39
N ASP A 15 -18.50 -40.34 -8.97
CA ASP A 15 -18.42 -38.98 -9.50
C ASP A 15 -18.39 -38.00 -8.32
N ILE A 16 -17.30 -37.26 -8.24
CA ILE A 16 -17.06 -36.25 -7.18
C ILE A 16 -17.14 -34.80 -7.72
N THR A 17 -17.72 -34.63 -8.92
CA THR A 17 -17.79 -33.28 -9.56
C THR A 17 -18.59 -32.31 -8.72
N GLU A 18 -19.80 -32.72 -8.30
CA GLU A 18 -20.66 -31.88 -7.45
C GLU A 18 -20.01 -31.59 -6.08
N GLN A 19 -19.38 -32.59 -5.49
CA GLN A 19 -18.66 -32.42 -4.23
C GLN A 19 -17.54 -31.39 -4.36
N LYS A 20 -16.73 -31.44 -5.41
CA LYS A 20 -15.68 -30.48 -5.67
C LYS A 20 -16.20 -29.06 -5.93
N GLN A 21 -17.31 -28.93 -6.65
CA GLN A 21 -17.96 -27.64 -6.88
C GLN A 21 -18.43 -27.00 -5.56
N LEU A 22 -19.10 -27.78 -4.71
CA LEU A 22 -19.55 -27.32 -3.40
C LEU A 22 -18.38 -26.96 -2.49
N GLU A 23 -17.29 -27.72 -2.50
CA GLU A 23 -16.06 -27.37 -1.76
C GLU A 23 -15.45 -26.06 -2.24
N GLU A 24 -15.42 -25.79 -3.54
CA GLU A 24 -14.92 -24.53 -4.11
C GLU A 24 -15.83 -23.35 -3.74
N GLU A 25 -17.15 -23.53 -3.79
CA GLU A 25 -18.11 -22.50 -3.38
C GLU A 25 -17.99 -22.18 -1.88
N LEU A 26 -17.85 -23.21 -1.04
CA LEU A 26 -17.66 -23.03 0.39
C LEU A 26 -16.34 -22.30 0.69
N ARG A 27 -15.24 -22.68 0.04
CA ARG A 27 -13.95 -21.98 0.17
C ARG A 27 -14.05 -20.51 -0.25
N ARG A 28 -14.80 -20.24 -1.32
CA ARG A 28 -15.03 -18.86 -1.78
C ARG A 28 -15.85 -18.06 -0.76
N ALA A 29 -16.90 -18.67 -0.21
CA ALA A 29 -17.75 -18.04 0.81
C ALA A 29 -16.94 -17.70 2.07
N ASN A 30 -16.17 -18.67 2.60
CA ASN A 30 -15.32 -18.47 3.77
C ASN A 30 -14.27 -17.37 3.55
N ARG A 31 -13.72 -17.26 2.34
CA ARG A 31 -12.76 -16.17 2.00
C ARG A 31 -13.43 -14.80 1.99
N ILE A 32 -14.63 -14.69 1.45
CA ILE A 32 -15.41 -13.44 1.46
C ILE A 32 -15.77 -13.05 2.89
N GLU A 33 -16.14 -14.01 3.72
CA GLU A 33 -16.43 -13.79 5.13
C GLU A 33 -15.18 -13.30 5.89
N ALA A 34 -14.04 -13.97 5.73
CA ALA A 34 -12.77 -13.54 6.31
C ALA A 34 -12.38 -12.11 5.86
N MET A 35 -12.58 -11.77 4.58
CA MET A 35 -12.40 -10.41 4.07
C MET A 35 -13.38 -9.42 4.71
N GLY A 36 -14.63 -9.82 4.96
CA GLY A 36 -15.62 -9.00 5.64
C GLY A 36 -15.17 -8.63 7.07
N HIS A 37 -14.62 -9.56 7.80
CA HIS A 37 -14.05 -9.32 9.13
C HIS A 37 -12.84 -8.37 9.10
N LEU A 38 -11.97 -8.52 8.09
CA LEU A 38 -10.79 -7.67 7.93
C LEU A 38 -11.10 -6.30 7.30
N ALA A 39 -12.26 -6.12 6.67
CA ALA A 39 -12.57 -4.92 5.86
C ALA A 39 -12.48 -3.62 6.69
N ALA A 40 -12.97 -3.63 7.93
CA ALA A 40 -12.89 -2.46 8.80
C ALA A 40 -11.44 -2.11 9.16
N GLY A 41 -10.62 -3.11 9.42
CA GLY A 41 -9.20 -2.96 9.70
C GLY A 41 -8.42 -2.45 8.48
N ILE A 42 -8.69 -3.00 7.30
CA ILE A 42 -8.08 -2.57 6.03
C ILE A 42 -8.47 -1.12 5.72
N ALA A 43 -9.75 -0.77 5.86
CA ALA A 43 -10.21 0.60 5.66
C ALA A 43 -9.48 1.59 6.59
N HIS A 44 -9.24 1.22 7.84
CA HIS A 44 -8.47 2.04 8.77
C HIS A 44 -7.01 2.16 8.36
N GLU A 45 -6.36 1.06 7.95
CA GLU A 45 -4.96 1.04 7.48
C GLU A 45 -4.76 1.85 6.19
N ILE A 46 -5.78 1.96 5.34
CA ILE A 46 -5.79 2.80 4.14
C ILE A 46 -6.05 4.27 4.51
N ASN A 47 -7.04 4.55 5.36
CA ASN A 47 -7.42 5.92 5.70
C ASN A 47 -6.31 6.68 6.43
N THR A 48 -5.53 6.01 7.27
CA THR A 48 -4.41 6.64 7.98
C THR A 48 -3.38 7.26 7.02
N PRO A 49 -2.78 6.54 6.07
CA PRO A 49 -1.88 7.15 5.08
C PRO A 49 -2.58 8.20 4.21
N ILE A 50 -3.83 8.02 3.81
CA ILE A 50 -4.56 9.01 3.03
C ILE A 50 -4.68 10.34 3.77
N GLN A 51 -4.93 10.34 5.07
CA GLN A 51 -5.03 11.56 5.87
C GLN A 51 -3.72 12.36 5.88
N TYR A 52 -2.58 11.72 6.13
CA TYR A 52 -1.33 12.47 6.12
C TYR A 52 -0.81 12.79 4.71
N ILE A 53 -1.15 12.01 3.69
CA ILE A 53 -0.94 12.40 2.28
C ILE A 53 -1.71 13.69 1.99
N GLY A 54 -3.01 13.74 2.37
CA GLY A 54 -3.84 14.91 2.18
C GLY A 54 -3.25 16.15 2.87
N GLY A 55 -2.94 16.06 4.18
CA GLY A 55 -2.36 17.17 4.93
C GLY A 55 -1.01 17.65 4.38
N ASN A 56 -0.14 16.73 3.93
CA ASN A 56 1.12 17.11 3.30
C ASN A 56 0.92 17.79 1.94
N LEU A 57 -0.07 17.36 1.14
CA LEU A 57 -0.39 17.99 -0.13
C LEU A 57 -1.01 19.37 0.06
N GLU A 58 -1.91 19.55 1.04
CA GLU A 58 -2.47 20.85 1.42
C GLU A 58 -1.36 21.82 1.83
N PHE A 59 -0.44 21.38 2.71
CA PHE A 59 0.73 22.18 3.09
C PHE A 59 1.59 22.58 1.88
N LEU A 60 1.82 21.66 0.93
CA LEU A 60 2.59 21.98 -0.28
C LEU A 60 1.85 22.96 -1.19
N ASP A 61 0.54 22.87 -1.33
CA ASP A 61 -0.28 23.80 -2.13
C ASP A 61 -0.21 25.24 -1.55
N ASP A 62 -0.39 25.36 -0.23
CA ASP A 62 -0.23 26.64 0.49
C ASP A 62 1.19 27.19 0.32
N SER A 63 2.21 26.32 0.49
CA SER A 63 3.63 26.68 0.32
C SER A 63 3.94 27.19 -1.09
N PHE A 64 3.39 26.56 -2.13
CA PHE A 64 3.53 27.06 -3.51
C PHE A 64 2.86 28.41 -3.72
N THR A 65 1.76 28.68 -3.05
CA THR A 65 1.09 29.98 -3.09
C THR A 65 1.97 31.06 -2.47
N ASP A 66 2.56 30.83 -1.31
CA ASP A 66 3.47 31.74 -0.63
C ASP A 66 4.75 31.98 -1.43
N LEU A 67 5.35 30.91 -1.96
CA LEU A 67 6.52 31.04 -2.83
C LEU A 67 6.23 31.86 -4.08
N ARG A 68 5.05 31.74 -4.67
CA ARG A 68 4.62 32.57 -5.81
C ARG A 68 4.55 34.03 -5.45
N ILE A 69 3.96 34.37 -4.29
CA ILE A 69 3.91 35.75 -3.77
C ILE A 69 5.31 36.33 -3.61
N ALA A 70 6.21 35.59 -2.99
CA ALA A 70 7.60 36.03 -2.80
C ALA A 70 8.34 36.18 -4.13
N LEU A 71 8.19 35.25 -5.06
CA LEU A 71 8.82 35.32 -6.39
C LEU A 71 8.31 36.52 -7.20
N ASP A 72 7.03 36.86 -7.13
CA ASP A 72 6.46 38.00 -7.83
C ASP A 72 6.96 39.33 -7.20
N ALA A 73 7.13 39.35 -5.87
CA ALA A 73 7.76 40.49 -5.19
C ALA A 73 9.22 40.68 -5.64
N TYR A 74 10.01 39.62 -5.72
CA TYR A 74 11.39 39.72 -6.23
C TYR A 74 11.46 40.10 -7.72
N ARG A 75 10.55 39.59 -8.57
CA ARG A 75 10.46 39.99 -9.99
C ARG A 75 10.17 41.48 -10.13
N THR A 76 9.26 42.00 -9.31
CA THR A 76 8.95 43.43 -9.28
C THR A 76 10.15 44.27 -8.85
N LEU A 77 10.88 43.82 -7.81
CA LEU A 77 12.11 44.47 -7.39
C LEU A 77 13.16 44.54 -8.52
N LEU A 78 13.34 43.45 -9.24
CA LEU A 78 14.31 43.40 -10.35
C LEU A 78 13.89 44.33 -11.52
N ALA A 79 12.59 44.41 -11.81
CA ALA A 79 12.06 45.33 -12.83
C ALA A 79 12.28 46.79 -12.42
N ASP A 80 11.95 47.14 -11.18
CA ASP A 80 12.18 48.48 -10.63
C ASP A 80 13.67 48.86 -10.69
N ALA A 81 14.56 47.97 -10.26
CA ALA A 81 16.01 48.15 -10.30
C ALA A 81 16.58 48.32 -11.73
N SER A 82 15.95 47.68 -12.71
CA SER A 82 16.33 47.81 -14.12
C SER A 82 15.92 49.18 -14.72
N SER A 83 14.92 49.82 -14.11
CA SER A 83 14.37 51.10 -14.55
C SER A 83 15.04 52.31 -13.88
N GLY A 84 15.79 52.11 -12.77
CA GLY A 84 16.49 53.15 -12.05
C GLY A 84 16.75 52.79 -10.58
N PRO A 85 17.18 53.75 -9.74
CA PRO A 85 17.42 53.52 -8.33
C PRO A 85 16.11 53.13 -7.61
N VAL A 86 16.14 52.04 -6.84
CA VAL A 86 14.98 51.57 -6.03
C VAL A 86 14.96 52.36 -4.73
N SER A 87 13.80 52.91 -4.33
CA SER A 87 13.64 53.66 -3.08
C SER A 87 13.72 52.76 -1.85
N ALA A 88 14.10 53.32 -0.71
CA ALA A 88 14.14 52.59 0.56
C ALA A 88 12.77 52.08 1.00
N GLU A 89 11.71 52.84 0.71
CA GLU A 89 10.31 52.47 0.98
C GLU A 89 9.91 51.24 0.18
N ARG A 90 10.30 51.16 -1.10
CA ARG A 90 10.03 50.04 -1.96
C ARG A 90 10.73 48.75 -1.48
N ILE A 91 11.99 48.89 -1.05
CA ILE A 91 12.74 47.78 -0.46
C ILE A 91 12.07 47.29 0.85
N ALA A 92 11.59 48.22 1.69
CA ALA A 92 10.90 47.86 2.94
C ALA A 92 9.57 47.13 2.68
N GLU A 93 8.80 47.57 1.68
CA GLU A 93 7.57 46.91 1.27
C GLU A 93 7.83 45.45 0.85
N ILE A 94 8.79 45.24 -0.03
CA ILE A 94 9.14 43.89 -0.52
C ILE A 94 9.68 43.00 0.60
N ARG A 95 10.51 43.53 1.51
CA ARG A 95 10.95 42.81 2.70
C ARG A 95 9.79 42.34 3.56
N THR A 96 8.76 43.17 3.73
CA THR A 96 7.57 42.81 4.50
C THR A 96 6.79 41.69 3.82
N ILE A 97 6.62 41.74 2.50
CA ILE A 97 5.95 40.67 1.74
C ILE A 97 6.73 39.36 1.92
N VAL A 98 8.04 39.38 1.70
CA VAL A 98 8.87 38.17 1.81
C VAL A 98 8.91 37.60 3.24
N ALA A 99 8.96 38.49 4.25
CA ALA A 99 8.95 38.05 5.65
C ALA A 99 7.64 37.38 6.07
N ASN A 100 6.53 37.70 5.41
CA ASN A 100 5.22 37.09 5.71
C ASN A 100 5.02 35.73 5.03
N THR A 101 5.90 35.32 4.11
CA THR A 101 5.80 34.05 3.38
C THR A 101 6.62 32.92 4.00
N ASP A 102 7.36 33.16 5.08
CA ASP A 102 8.17 32.18 5.83
C ASP A 102 8.95 31.18 4.94
N ILE A 103 9.66 31.74 3.93
CA ILE A 103 10.33 30.95 2.87
C ILE A 103 11.30 29.92 3.45
N ASP A 104 12.02 30.26 4.52
CA ASP A 104 13.02 29.37 5.12
C ASP A 104 12.36 28.11 5.67
N PHE A 105 11.21 28.25 6.33
CA PHE A 105 10.40 27.13 6.80
C PHE A 105 9.90 26.27 5.64
N ILE A 106 9.37 26.90 4.59
CA ILE A 106 8.88 26.17 3.40
C ILE A 106 10.01 25.36 2.75
N VAL A 107 11.19 25.96 2.58
CA VAL A 107 12.35 25.30 1.95
C VAL A 107 12.80 24.09 2.78
N GLU A 108 12.72 24.16 4.10
CA GLU A 108 13.07 23.05 5.00
C GLU A 108 12.00 21.94 5.02
N GLU A 109 10.72 22.30 5.11
CA GLU A 109 9.63 21.36 5.35
C GLU A 109 9.02 20.76 4.07
N ALA A 110 9.01 21.48 2.95
CA ALA A 110 8.41 20.97 1.71
C ALA A 110 9.03 19.65 1.20
N PRO A 111 10.36 19.44 1.25
CA PRO A 111 10.96 18.15 0.90
C PRO A 111 10.50 17.01 1.83
N ARG A 112 10.33 17.29 3.13
CA ARG A 112 9.86 16.32 4.14
C ARG A 112 8.40 15.94 3.88
N ALA A 113 7.53 16.94 3.67
CA ALA A 113 6.12 16.74 3.34
C ALA A 113 5.96 15.91 2.05
N SER A 114 6.74 16.22 1.01
CA SER A 114 6.75 15.45 -0.23
C SER A 114 7.18 13.99 -0.02
N SER A 115 8.26 13.77 0.74
CA SER A 115 8.74 12.41 1.05
C SER A 115 7.71 11.61 1.83
N GLN A 116 7.10 12.20 2.85
CA GLN A 116 6.05 11.55 3.65
C GLN A 116 4.82 11.22 2.81
N ALA A 117 4.40 12.11 1.92
CA ALA A 117 3.28 11.84 1.01
C ALA A 117 3.59 10.66 0.08
N LEU A 118 4.80 10.59 -0.49
CA LEU A 118 5.24 9.48 -1.32
C LEU A 118 5.29 8.15 -0.57
N ASP A 119 5.75 8.15 0.68
CA ASP A 119 5.77 6.94 1.53
C ASP A 119 4.35 6.49 1.87
N GLY A 120 3.43 7.43 2.08
CA GLY A 120 2.00 7.14 2.23
C GLY A 120 1.40 6.47 1.01
N VAL A 121 1.70 6.96 -0.20
CA VAL A 121 1.25 6.35 -1.46
C VAL A 121 1.79 4.93 -1.61
N LYS A 122 3.08 4.69 -1.31
CA LYS A 122 3.66 3.34 -1.33
C LYS A 122 2.92 2.42 -0.38
N ARG A 123 2.66 2.90 0.85
CA ARG A 123 1.95 2.13 1.88
C ARG A 123 0.55 1.73 1.42
N VAL A 124 -0.24 2.66 0.85
CA VAL A 124 -1.57 2.34 0.30
C VAL A 124 -1.46 1.30 -0.82
N SER A 125 -0.48 1.45 -1.71
CA SER A 125 -0.26 0.52 -2.82
C SER A 125 0.08 -0.90 -2.34
N GLU A 126 0.89 -1.03 -1.28
CA GLU A 126 1.21 -2.31 -0.65
C GLU A 126 -0.03 -2.99 -0.06
N ILE A 127 -0.88 -2.23 0.66
CA ILE A 127 -2.11 -2.75 1.25
C ILE A 127 -3.07 -3.23 0.16
N VAL A 128 -3.30 -2.42 -0.88
CA VAL A 128 -4.19 -2.78 -1.99
C VAL A 128 -3.67 -4.01 -2.74
N ARG A 129 -2.36 -4.10 -2.95
CA ARG A 129 -1.74 -5.26 -3.58
C ARG A 129 -1.90 -6.52 -2.72
N ALA A 130 -1.60 -6.44 -1.44
CA ALA A 130 -1.76 -7.55 -0.50
C ALA A 130 -3.22 -8.03 -0.43
N MET A 131 -4.18 -7.11 -0.41
CA MET A 131 -5.60 -7.41 -0.46
C MET A 131 -6.00 -8.13 -1.76
N LYS A 132 -5.47 -7.69 -2.90
CA LYS A 132 -5.71 -8.33 -4.20
C LYS A 132 -5.14 -9.76 -4.24
N GLU A 133 -3.92 -9.96 -3.74
CA GLU A 133 -3.28 -11.27 -3.67
C GLU A 133 -4.06 -12.22 -2.75
N PHE A 134 -4.50 -11.73 -1.59
CA PHE A 134 -5.33 -12.50 -0.65
C PHE A 134 -6.71 -12.86 -1.24
N SER A 135 -7.32 -11.94 -1.98
CA SER A 135 -8.65 -12.14 -2.59
C SER A 135 -8.64 -13.07 -3.80
N HIS A 136 -7.48 -13.29 -4.42
CA HIS A 136 -7.44 -14.02 -5.69
C HIS A 136 -7.85 -15.47 -5.50
N PRO A 137 -8.86 -15.98 -6.25
CA PRO A 137 -9.42 -17.31 -6.04
C PRO A 137 -8.50 -18.40 -6.58
N GLY A 138 -7.25 -18.31 -6.68
CA GLY A 138 -6.36 -19.34 -7.24
C GLY A 138 -7.01 -20.13 -8.41
N SER A 139 -6.27 -20.45 -9.42
CA SER A 139 -6.78 -21.18 -10.61
C SER A 139 -7.11 -22.67 -10.34
N GLY A 140 -7.13 -23.12 -9.07
CA GLY A 140 -7.26 -24.54 -8.71
C GLY A 140 -6.07 -25.39 -9.16
N SER A 141 -5.09 -24.80 -9.83
CA SER A 141 -3.85 -25.46 -10.27
C SER A 141 -2.66 -24.98 -9.46
N ARG A 142 -1.66 -25.84 -9.30
CA ARG A 142 -0.39 -25.47 -8.69
C ARG A 142 0.36 -24.52 -9.60
N VAL A 143 0.80 -23.40 -9.03
CA VAL A 143 1.65 -22.42 -9.69
C VAL A 143 2.93 -22.19 -8.88
N LEU A 144 3.98 -21.76 -9.53
CA LEU A 144 5.19 -21.32 -8.85
C LEU A 144 4.90 -20.03 -8.09
N MET A 145 5.13 -20.02 -6.78
CA MET A 145 4.82 -18.92 -5.88
C MET A 145 6.01 -18.58 -5.01
N ASP A 146 6.23 -17.29 -4.78
CA ASP A 146 7.15 -16.77 -3.77
C ASP A 146 6.45 -16.81 -2.41
N LEU A 147 6.87 -17.75 -1.55
CA LEU A 147 6.31 -17.88 -0.19
C LEU A 147 6.64 -16.68 0.69
N ASN A 148 7.80 -16.05 0.52
CA ASN A 148 8.16 -14.85 1.25
C ASN A 148 7.18 -13.72 0.95
N GLN A 149 6.83 -13.56 -0.33
CA GLN A 149 5.83 -12.56 -0.75
C GLN A 149 4.45 -12.88 -0.16
N ALA A 150 4.03 -14.15 -0.18
CA ALA A 150 2.75 -14.57 0.40
C ALA A 150 2.67 -14.24 1.89
N ILE A 151 3.71 -14.57 2.66
CA ILE A 151 3.79 -14.26 4.09
C ILE A 151 3.70 -12.74 4.32
N ARG A 152 4.47 -11.94 3.58
CA ARG A 152 4.42 -10.47 3.70
C ARG A 152 3.03 -9.92 3.37
N SER A 153 2.38 -10.41 2.33
CA SER A 153 1.03 -9.99 1.94
C SER A 153 0.01 -10.34 3.01
N THR A 154 0.02 -11.57 3.52
CA THR A 154 -0.90 -12.01 4.58
C THR A 154 -0.70 -11.23 5.88
N THR A 155 0.55 -11.02 6.32
CA THR A 155 0.86 -10.24 7.51
C THR A 155 0.48 -8.77 7.37
N THR A 156 0.56 -8.21 6.16
CA THR A 156 0.11 -6.85 5.86
C THR A 156 -1.39 -6.71 5.99
N VAL A 157 -2.17 -7.65 5.43
CA VAL A 157 -3.64 -7.65 5.51
C VAL A 157 -4.12 -7.85 6.94
N ALA A 158 -3.49 -8.78 7.68
CA ALA A 158 -3.85 -9.11 9.06
C ALA A 158 -3.27 -8.14 10.10
N ARG A 159 -2.61 -7.06 9.70
CA ARG A 159 -1.85 -6.17 10.60
C ARG A 159 -2.67 -5.65 11.78
N ASN A 160 -3.95 -5.33 11.57
CA ASN A 160 -4.82 -4.83 12.63
C ASN A 160 -5.14 -5.85 13.71
N GLU A 161 -5.09 -7.15 13.39
CA GLU A 161 -5.40 -8.21 14.34
C GLU A 161 -4.29 -8.38 15.39
N TRP A 162 -3.04 -8.08 15.05
CA TRP A 162 -1.90 -8.36 15.92
C TRP A 162 -1.15 -7.11 16.42
N LYS A 163 -1.14 -5.98 15.70
CA LYS A 163 -0.27 -4.81 15.97
C LYS A 163 -0.42 -4.20 17.39
N TYR A 164 -1.56 -4.41 18.06
CA TYR A 164 -1.81 -3.88 19.40
C TYR A 164 -1.58 -4.89 20.51
N VAL A 165 -1.41 -6.17 20.18
CA VAL A 165 -1.33 -7.26 21.15
C VAL A 165 -0.03 -8.06 21.04
N ALA A 166 0.70 -7.94 19.94
CA ALA A 166 1.93 -8.68 19.68
C ALA A 166 2.90 -7.89 18.80
N GLU A 167 4.16 -8.28 18.87
CA GLU A 167 5.19 -7.88 17.91
C GLU A 167 5.44 -9.05 16.95
N LEU A 168 5.34 -8.80 15.65
CA LEU A 168 5.59 -9.81 14.63
C LEU A 168 7.02 -9.68 14.12
N VAL A 169 7.81 -10.71 14.38
CA VAL A 169 9.17 -10.84 13.83
C VAL A 169 9.13 -11.87 12.70
N THR A 170 9.65 -11.51 11.53
CA THR A 170 9.75 -12.42 10.38
C THR A 170 11.21 -12.67 10.03
N GLU A 171 11.59 -13.95 9.97
CA GLU A 171 12.89 -14.39 9.51
C GLU A 171 12.71 -15.18 8.21
N LEU A 172 12.85 -14.49 7.08
CA LEU A 172 12.58 -15.02 5.75
C LEU A 172 13.90 -15.17 4.99
N ASP A 173 14.16 -16.37 4.49
CA ASP A 173 15.34 -16.63 3.65
C ASP A 173 15.18 -15.97 2.28
N PRO A 174 16.01 -14.97 1.92
CA PRO A 174 15.90 -14.28 0.63
C PRO A 174 16.21 -15.18 -0.57
N GLU A 175 16.93 -16.30 -0.36
CA GLU A 175 17.29 -17.25 -1.41
C GLU A 175 16.27 -18.39 -1.55
N LEU A 176 15.13 -18.33 -0.84
CA LEU A 176 14.09 -19.35 -0.93
C LEU A 176 13.57 -19.46 -2.37
N PRO A 177 13.67 -20.65 -3.01
CA PRO A 177 13.20 -20.80 -4.38
C PRO A 177 11.66 -20.74 -4.48
N MET A 178 11.16 -20.45 -5.67
CA MET A 178 9.73 -20.52 -5.97
C MET A 178 9.19 -21.93 -5.71
N VAL A 179 8.05 -22.04 -5.05
CA VAL A 179 7.42 -23.31 -4.67
C VAL A 179 6.15 -23.54 -5.46
N ALA A 180 5.98 -24.75 -6.02
CA ALA A 180 4.76 -25.13 -6.72
C ALA A 180 3.65 -25.46 -5.71
N CYS A 181 2.75 -24.52 -5.47
CA CYS A 181 1.66 -24.66 -4.49
C CYS A 181 0.33 -24.08 -5.02
N LEU A 182 -0.70 -24.23 -4.23
CA LEU A 182 -2.02 -23.64 -4.47
C LEU A 182 -2.08 -22.29 -3.72
N PRO A 183 -2.03 -21.14 -4.41
CA PRO A 183 -1.91 -19.83 -3.74
C PRO A 183 -3.05 -19.57 -2.74
N GLY A 184 -4.25 -20.02 -3.06
CA GLY A 184 -5.40 -19.85 -2.18
C GLY A 184 -5.30 -20.60 -0.85
N GLU A 185 -4.61 -21.75 -0.82
CA GLU A 185 -4.40 -22.52 0.42
C GLU A 185 -3.28 -21.92 1.27
N VAL A 186 -2.19 -21.49 0.62
CA VAL A 186 -1.06 -20.84 1.33
C VAL A 186 -1.49 -19.53 2.01
N ASN A 187 -2.32 -18.72 1.37
CA ASN A 187 -2.79 -17.45 1.94
C ASN A 187 -3.85 -17.64 3.06
N GLN A 188 -4.35 -18.86 3.28
CA GLN A 188 -5.33 -19.18 4.32
C GLN A 188 -4.74 -19.94 5.52
N ALA A 189 -3.52 -20.45 5.38
CA ALA A 189 -2.83 -21.16 6.43
C ALA A 189 -2.20 -20.21 7.45
#